data_e313cc3a8d72c11ce6c0de89a5d03281
#
_entry.id   e313cc3a8d72c11ce6c0de89a5d03281
#
_cell.length_a   1.000
_cell.length_b   1.000
_cell.length_c   1.000
_cell.angle_alpha   90.00
_cell.angle_beta   90.00
_cell.angle_gamma   90.00
#
_symmetry.space_group_name_H-M   'P 1'
#
loop_
_entity.id
_entity.type
_entity.pdbx_description
1 polymer ?
#
loop_
_entity_poly.entity_id
_entity_poly.type
_entity_poly.pdbx_seq_one_letter_code
_entity_poly.pdbx_strand_id
1 'polypeptide(L)'
;MNRENLLFAIIGVLLGFIAGFMLSNSMNQRLATPATSARTQNLPPDHPTVGDSAPAPGQMQADVQAALSKARSEPNNIDAQMKAAELYYQIQRYDQAIEYLLKANQIQPDNYETIASLGMVNMDAGHLEAAERWWKAALVKKPDDVRVLDGLCFTQLQKGDAKAAEDTLNKLAKADPSNQDLQHFRDQLAQIKTGKK
;
A
#
# COMPACT_ATOMS: atom_id res chain seq x y z
N MET A 1 31.42 30.67 21.62
CA MET A 1 29.95 30.75 21.79
C MET A 1 29.63 29.99 23.07
N ASN A 2 29.18 30.69 24.10
CA ASN A 2 28.97 30.08 25.41
C ASN A 2 27.80 29.09 25.35
N ARG A 3 27.90 27.96 26.07
CA ARG A 3 26.85 26.90 26.07
C ARG A 3 25.43 27.44 26.37
N GLU A 4 25.35 28.47 27.19
CA GLU A 4 24.09 29.13 27.53
C GLU A 4 23.45 29.85 26.32
N ASN A 5 24.24 30.56 25.51
CA ASN A 5 23.76 31.22 24.32
C ASN A 5 23.27 30.24 23.24
N LEU A 6 23.90 29.06 23.14
CA LEU A 6 23.45 27.99 22.26
C LEU A 6 22.10 27.41 22.72
N LEU A 7 21.94 27.26 24.03
CA LEU A 7 20.70 26.74 24.62
C LEU A 7 19.51 27.71 24.39
N PHE A 8 19.73 29.01 24.59
CA PHE A 8 18.73 30.03 24.31
C PHE A 8 18.38 30.12 22.82
N ALA A 9 19.33 29.93 21.93
CA ALA A 9 19.07 29.89 20.48
C ALA A 9 18.20 28.69 20.08
N ILE A 10 18.46 27.50 20.64
CA ILE A 10 17.68 26.28 20.37
C ILE A 10 16.26 26.42 20.93
N ILE A 11 16.11 26.95 22.13
CA ILE A 11 14.78 27.19 22.75
C ILE A 11 13.99 28.22 21.92
N GLY A 12 14.63 29.28 21.44
CA GLY A 12 13.99 30.31 20.61
C GLY A 12 13.49 29.73 19.28
N VAL A 13 14.27 28.88 18.62
CA VAL A 13 13.88 28.20 17.37
C VAL A 13 12.70 27.24 17.60
N LEU A 14 12.74 26.46 18.69
CA LEU A 14 11.64 25.53 19.04
C LEU A 14 10.34 26.27 19.36
N LEU A 15 10.40 27.36 20.14
CA LEU A 15 9.22 28.17 20.45
C LEU A 15 8.66 28.86 19.20
N GLY A 16 9.53 29.34 18.30
CA GLY A 16 9.12 29.94 17.03
C GLY A 16 8.44 28.90 16.11
N PHE A 17 8.94 27.66 16.09
CA PHE A 17 8.34 26.60 15.30
C PHE A 17 6.96 26.18 15.84
N ILE A 18 6.80 26.05 17.16
CA ILE A 18 5.52 25.73 17.79
C ILE A 18 4.50 26.86 17.56
N ALA A 19 4.89 28.12 17.73
CA ALA A 19 4.01 29.25 17.50
C ALA A 19 3.62 29.37 16.01
N GLY A 20 4.54 29.15 15.07
CA GLY A 20 4.30 29.14 13.64
C GLY A 20 3.36 28.01 13.22
N PHE A 21 3.54 26.81 13.78
CA PHE A 21 2.68 25.68 13.53
C PHE A 21 1.25 25.88 14.06
N MET A 22 1.08 26.44 15.27
CA MET A 22 -0.23 26.76 15.83
C MET A 22 -0.97 27.82 15.01
N LEU A 23 -0.27 28.87 14.55
CA LEU A 23 -0.85 29.92 13.69
C LEU A 23 -1.24 29.36 12.32
N SER A 24 -0.40 28.56 11.69
CA SER A 24 -0.69 27.92 10.41
C SER A 24 -1.90 27.00 10.48
N ASN A 25 -1.99 26.18 11.53
CA ASN A 25 -3.12 25.30 11.75
C ASN A 25 -4.43 26.04 12.05
N SER A 26 -4.36 27.16 12.79
CA SER A 26 -5.52 28.02 13.06
C SER A 26 -6.03 28.74 11.82
N MET A 27 -5.14 29.17 10.93
CA MET A 27 -5.52 29.79 9.66
C MET A 27 -6.16 28.77 8.69
N ASN A 28 -5.64 27.53 8.66
CA ASN A 28 -6.19 26.48 7.81
C ASN A 28 -7.59 26.02 8.28
N GLN A 29 -7.90 26.07 9.57
CA GLN A 29 -9.25 25.79 10.09
C GLN A 29 -10.26 26.90 9.78
N ARG A 30 -9.81 28.14 9.58
CA ARG A 30 -10.71 29.26 9.23
C ARG A 30 -11.06 29.32 7.75
N LEU A 31 -10.32 28.62 6.88
CA LEU A 31 -10.62 28.47 5.46
C LEU A 31 -11.55 27.30 5.15
N ALA A 32 -11.86 26.46 6.12
CA ALA A 32 -12.84 25.40 6.04
C ALA A 32 -14.22 25.90 6.48
N THR A 33 -14.72 26.97 5.87
CA THR A 33 -16.15 27.24 5.89
C THR A 33 -16.82 26.28 4.91
N PRO A 34 -17.91 25.59 5.31
CA PRO A 34 -18.67 24.77 4.40
C PRO A 34 -19.27 25.70 3.34
N ALA A 35 -18.72 25.63 2.14
CA ALA A 35 -19.35 26.25 0.98
C ALA A 35 -20.61 25.44 0.64
N THR A 36 -21.66 25.70 1.39
CA THR A 36 -23.03 25.47 0.95
C THR A 36 -23.28 26.53 -0.13
N SER A 37 -23.32 26.12 -1.36
CA SER A 37 -24.22 26.71 -2.38
C SER A 37 -23.78 26.25 -3.76
N ALA A 38 -24.54 25.34 -4.30
CA ALA A 38 -25.00 25.26 -5.67
C ALA A 38 -24.39 26.32 -6.62
N ARG A 39 -23.43 25.87 -7.42
CA ARG A 39 -23.22 26.44 -8.72
C ARG A 39 -23.54 25.37 -9.75
N THR A 40 -24.83 25.17 -9.98
CA THR A 40 -25.34 24.54 -11.20
C THR A 40 -24.89 25.41 -12.36
N GLN A 41 -23.72 25.13 -12.90
CA GLN A 41 -23.38 25.58 -14.25
C GLN A 41 -24.17 24.67 -15.19
N ASN A 42 -25.03 25.30 -15.99
CA ASN A 42 -25.76 24.69 -17.10
C ASN A 42 -24.76 24.01 -18.06
N LEU A 43 -24.52 22.73 -17.87
CA LEU A 43 -23.89 21.87 -18.84
C LEU A 43 -24.99 21.38 -19.82
N PRO A 44 -24.70 21.26 -21.12
CA PRO A 44 -25.63 20.71 -22.09
C PRO A 44 -26.09 19.30 -21.70
N PRO A 45 -27.33 18.89 -22.08
CA PRO A 45 -27.95 17.64 -21.57
C PRO A 45 -27.35 16.32 -22.07
N ASP A 46 -26.28 16.32 -22.84
CA ASP A 46 -25.70 15.15 -23.48
C ASP A 46 -24.34 14.69 -22.94
N HIS A 47 -23.93 15.14 -21.74
CA HIS A 47 -22.78 14.49 -21.10
C HIS A 47 -23.23 13.26 -20.32
N PRO A 48 -22.62 12.07 -20.58
CA PRO A 48 -22.85 10.92 -19.71
C PRO A 48 -22.45 11.32 -18.30
N THR A 49 -23.41 11.28 -17.38
CA THR A 49 -23.13 11.40 -15.95
C THR A 49 -22.17 10.28 -15.59
N VAL A 50 -20.91 10.61 -15.39
CA VAL A 50 -19.96 9.73 -14.71
C VAL A 50 -20.54 9.57 -13.31
N GLY A 51 -21.09 8.38 -13.05
CA GLY A 51 -21.79 8.09 -11.80
C GLY A 51 -20.91 8.48 -10.61
N ASP A 52 -21.51 9.25 -9.71
CA ASP A 52 -21.01 9.56 -8.39
C ASP A 52 -20.59 8.27 -7.66
N SER A 53 -19.34 7.95 -7.66
CA SER A 53 -18.81 6.78 -6.94
C SER A 53 -17.49 7.06 -6.23
N ALA A 54 -17.09 8.31 -6.07
CA ALA A 54 -16.04 8.63 -5.12
C ALA A 54 -16.71 8.91 -3.75
N PRO A 55 -16.50 8.06 -2.72
CA PRO A 55 -17.05 8.32 -1.40
C PRO A 55 -16.51 9.67 -0.89
N ALA A 56 -17.40 10.47 -0.30
CA ALA A 56 -17.00 11.73 0.32
C ALA A 56 -15.88 11.49 1.35
N PRO A 57 -14.90 12.39 1.48
CA PRO A 57 -13.76 12.19 2.41
C PRO A 57 -14.16 11.81 3.84
N GLY A 58 -15.30 12.29 4.33
CA GLY A 58 -15.85 11.93 5.63
C GLY A 58 -16.42 10.51 5.70
N GLN A 59 -16.93 9.99 4.58
CA GLN A 59 -17.49 8.65 4.51
C GLN A 59 -16.38 7.59 4.54
N MET A 60 -15.28 7.80 3.83
CA MET A 60 -14.11 6.93 3.86
C MET A 60 -13.53 6.81 5.29
N GLN A 61 -13.46 7.91 6.04
CA GLN A 61 -13.02 7.86 7.44
C GLN A 61 -13.98 7.06 8.33
N ALA A 62 -15.29 7.21 8.14
CA ALA A 62 -16.28 6.46 8.90
C ALA A 62 -16.20 4.95 8.57
N ASP A 63 -16.03 4.59 7.31
CA ASP A 63 -15.90 3.20 6.86
C ASP A 63 -14.64 2.55 7.43
N VAL A 64 -13.51 3.27 7.44
CA VAL A 64 -12.26 2.82 8.07
C VAL A 64 -12.46 2.60 9.56
N GLN A 65 -13.08 3.54 10.27
CA GLN A 65 -13.36 3.42 11.71
C GLN A 65 -14.27 2.23 12.01
N ALA A 66 -15.33 2.02 11.22
CA ALA A 66 -16.26 0.91 11.38
C ALA A 66 -15.57 -0.44 11.15
N ALA A 67 -14.77 -0.58 10.09
CA ALA A 67 -14.03 -1.79 9.79
C ALA A 67 -12.98 -2.13 10.86
N LEU A 68 -12.24 -1.13 11.35
CA LEU A 68 -11.28 -1.31 12.44
C LEU A 68 -11.96 -1.69 13.75
N SER A 69 -13.11 -1.09 14.05
CA SER A 69 -13.92 -1.43 15.22
C SER A 69 -14.38 -2.88 15.14
N LYS A 70 -14.87 -3.32 13.98
CA LYS A 70 -15.29 -4.69 13.74
C LYS A 70 -14.13 -5.69 13.86
N ALA A 71 -12.97 -5.39 13.27
CA ALA A 71 -11.80 -6.25 13.38
C ALA A 71 -11.29 -6.41 14.82
N ARG A 72 -11.49 -5.39 15.67
CA ARG A 72 -11.14 -5.43 17.10
C ARG A 72 -12.17 -6.21 17.94
N SER A 73 -13.47 -6.02 17.66
CA SER A 73 -14.54 -6.71 18.38
C SER A 73 -14.70 -8.18 17.98
N GLU A 74 -14.29 -8.52 16.75
CA GLU A 74 -14.38 -9.86 16.19
C GLU A 74 -12.98 -10.37 15.80
N PRO A 75 -12.08 -10.64 16.75
CA PRO A 75 -10.67 -10.95 16.44
C PRO A 75 -10.48 -12.24 15.64
N ASN A 76 -11.44 -13.16 15.69
CA ASN A 76 -11.42 -14.43 14.96
C ASN A 76 -12.23 -14.39 13.64
N ASN A 77 -12.71 -13.21 13.23
CA ASN A 77 -13.40 -13.04 11.96
C ASN A 77 -12.39 -12.67 10.87
N ILE A 78 -12.07 -13.63 10.00
CA ILE A 78 -11.09 -13.43 8.92
C ILE A 78 -11.48 -12.29 7.99
N ASP A 79 -12.77 -12.16 7.63
CA ASP A 79 -13.22 -11.12 6.72
C ASP A 79 -13.06 -9.72 7.34
N ALA A 80 -13.27 -9.60 8.65
CA ALA A 80 -13.05 -8.35 9.37
C ALA A 80 -11.57 -7.97 9.40
N GLN A 81 -10.66 -8.95 9.61
CA GLN A 81 -9.21 -8.72 9.58
C GLN A 81 -8.75 -8.35 8.17
N MET A 82 -9.20 -9.08 7.15
CA MET A 82 -8.89 -8.80 5.74
C MET A 82 -9.37 -7.40 5.32
N LYS A 83 -10.60 -7.01 5.73
CA LYS A 83 -11.13 -5.68 5.41
C LYS A 83 -10.35 -4.56 6.07
N ALA A 84 -9.94 -4.74 7.33
CA ALA A 84 -9.08 -3.78 8.02
C ALA A 84 -7.72 -3.64 7.30
N ALA A 85 -7.14 -4.76 6.88
CA ALA A 85 -5.89 -4.77 6.12
C ALA A 85 -6.02 -4.03 4.78
N GLU A 86 -7.08 -4.29 4.02
CA GLU A 86 -7.37 -3.62 2.75
C GLU A 86 -7.43 -2.10 2.92
N LEU A 87 -8.13 -1.62 3.95
CA LEU A 87 -8.27 -0.19 4.21
C LEU A 87 -6.94 0.48 4.60
N TYR A 88 -6.13 -0.20 5.41
CA TYR A 88 -4.78 0.28 5.70
C TYR A 88 -3.88 0.30 4.48
N TYR A 89 -3.99 -0.71 3.61
CA TYR A 89 -3.27 -0.76 2.34
C TYR A 89 -3.64 0.41 1.43
N GLN A 90 -4.93 0.71 1.27
CA GLN A 90 -5.42 1.83 0.45
C GLN A 90 -4.85 3.18 0.86
N ILE A 91 -4.60 3.38 2.16
CA ILE A 91 -3.97 4.59 2.68
C ILE A 91 -2.45 4.47 2.85
N GLN A 92 -1.84 3.45 2.22
CA GLN A 92 -0.40 3.17 2.22
C GLN A 92 0.21 2.95 3.61
N ARG A 93 -0.61 2.54 4.57
CA ARG A 93 -0.18 2.14 5.89
C ARG A 93 0.16 0.66 5.91
N TYR A 94 1.23 0.30 5.20
CA TYR A 94 1.59 -1.10 4.91
C TYR A 94 1.86 -1.93 6.16
N ASP A 95 2.54 -1.37 7.16
CA ASP A 95 2.83 -2.11 8.40
C ASP A 95 1.55 -2.52 9.13
N GLN A 96 0.57 -1.60 9.21
CA GLN A 96 -0.73 -1.91 9.81
C GLN A 96 -1.52 -2.92 8.96
N ALA A 97 -1.46 -2.83 7.64
CA ALA A 97 -2.07 -3.81 6.75
C ALA A 97 -1.47 -5.21 6.97
N ILE A 98 -0.13 -5.31 7.06
CA ILE A 98 0.58 -6.56 7.36
C ILE A 98 0.14 -7.13 8.71
N GLU A 99 0.01 -6.30 9.76
CA GLU A 99 -0.43 -6.75 11.08
C GLU A 99 -1.82 -7.42 11.02
N TYR A 100 -2.78 -6.83 10.32
CA TYR A 100 -4.11 -7.39 10.16
C TYR A 100 -4.12 -8.63 9.27
N LEU A 101 -3.32 -8.68 8.20
CA LEU A 101 -3.13 -9.87 7.37
C LEU A 101 -2.51 -11.03 8.15
N LEU A 102 -1.55 -10.75 9.04
CA LEU A 102 -0.98 -11.78 9.91
C LEU A 102 -2.01 -12.36 10.88
N LYS A 103 -2.92 -11.53 11.42
CA LYS A 103 -4.06 -11.99 12.23
C LYS A 103 -4.99 -12.87 11.38
N ALA A 104 -5.32 -12.47 10.17
CA ALA A 104 -6.12 -13.27 9.24
C ALA A 104 -5.44 -14.62 8.95
N ASN A 105 -4.12 -14.62 8.73
CA ASN A 105 -3.34 -15.84 8.50
C ASN A 105 -3.28 -16.75 9.73
N GLN A 106 -3.29 -16.21 10.95
CA GLN A 106 -3.39 -17.01 12.19
C GLN A 106 -4.74 -17.72 12.31
N ILE A 107 -5.83 -17.09 11.84
CA ILE A 107 -7.17 -17.68 11.84
C ILE A 107 -7.27 -18.81 10.80
N GLN A 108 -6.77 -18.58 9.59
CA GLN A 108 -6.74 -19.55 8.49
C GLN A 108 -5.38 -19.55 7.80
N PRO A 109 -4.42 -20.36 8.27
CA PRO A 109 -3.06 -20.41 7.73
C PRO A 109 -2.97 -20.84 6.25
N ASP A 110 -4.00 -21.55 5.78
CA ASP A 110 -4.07 -22.07 4.42
C ASP A 110 -4.89 -21.21 3.46
N ASN A 111 -5.36 -20.04 3.90
CA ASN A 111 -6.14 -19.13 3.07
C ASN A 111 -5.25 -18.49 2.02
N TYR A 112 -5.47 -18.88 0.75
CA TYR A 112 -4.68 -18.40 -0.38
C TYR A 112 -4.69 -16.88 -0.52
N GLU A 113 -5.87 -16.24 -0.39
CA GLU A 113 -6.00 -14.79 -0.58
C GLU A 113 -5.23 -14.02 0.51
N THR A 114 -5.25 -14.49 1.74
CA THR A 114 -4.45 -13.91 2.84
C THR A 114 -2.96 -14.03 2.55
N ILE A 115 -2.50 -15.21 2.12
CA ILE A 115 -1.09 -15.48 1.81
C ILE A 115 -0.63 -14.60 0.63
N ALA A 116 -1.41 -14.51 -0.44
CA ALA A 116 -1.11 -13.68 -1.60
C ALA A 116 -1.10 -12.18 -1.23
N SER A 117 -2.06 -11.73 -0.41
CA SER A 117 -2.10 -10.36 0.09
C SER A 117 -0.88 -10.01 0.96
N LEU A 118 -0.41 -10.95 1.79
CA LEU A 118 0.84 -10.77 2.54
C LEU A 118 2.05 -10.60 1.62
N GLY A 119 2.10 -11.35 0.50
CA GLY A 119 3.13 -11.17 -0.52
C GLY A 119 3.11 -9.76 -1.10
N MET A 120 1.94 -9.32 -1.56
CA MET A 120 1.73 -8.03 -2.19
C MET A 120 2.06 -6.86 -1.24
N VAL A 121 1.47 -6.86 -0.04
CA VAL A 121 1.66 -5.75 0.89
C VAL A 121 3.11 -5.65 1.39
N ASN A 122 3.77 -6.79 1.62
CA ASN A 122 5.20 -6.78 1.96
C ASN A 122 6.08 -6.27 0.80
N MET A 123 5.74 -6.60 -0.45
CA MET A 123 6.44 -6.09 -1.63
C MET A 123 6.32 -4.56 -1.71
N ASP A 124 5.11 -4.02 -1.59
CA ASP A 124 4.86 -2.58 -1.65
C ASP A 124 5.45 -1.82 -0.44
N ALA A 125 5.59 -2.49 0.70
CA ALA A 125 6.29 -1.97 1.88
C ALA A 125 7.84 -1.99 1.72
N GLY A 126 8.37 -2.60 0.66
CA GLY A 126 9.80 -2.78 0.48
C GLY A 126 10.40 -3.92 1.33
N HIS A 127 9.59 -4.74 1.98
CA HIS A 127 10.01 -5.89 2.77
C HIS A 127 10.25 -7.10 1.86
N LEU A 128 11.22 -7.00 0.96
CA LEU A 128 11.41 -7.91 -0.18
C LEU A 128 11.63 -9.38 0.23
N GLU A 129 12.35 -9.63 1.34
CA GLU A 129 12.55 -10.98 1.85
C GLU A 129 11.27 -11.62 2.38
N ALA A 130 10.42 -10.83 3.03
CA ALA A 130 9.13 -11.28 3.51
C ALA A 130 8.16 -11.51 2.34
N ALA A 131 8.13 -10.58 1.38
CA ALA A 131 7.34 -10.71 0.16
C ALA A 131 7.67 -12.00 -0.60
N GLU A 132 8.95 -12.28 -0.83
CA GLU A 132 9.37 -13.49 -1.52
C GLU A 132 8.91 -14.77 -0.81
N ARG A 133 9.01 -14.81 0.54
CA ARG A 133 8.51 -15.98 1.31
C ARG A 133 7.01 -16.17 1.14
N TRP A 134 6.22 -15.10 1.20
CA TRP A 134 4.77 -15.16 1.06
C TRP A 134 4.35 -15.52 -0.37
N TRP A 135 5.00 -14.96 -1.39
CA TRP A 135 4.76 -15.33 -2.76
C TRP A 135 5.04 -16.82 -3.04
N LYS A 136 6.15 -17.33 -2.52
CA LYS A 136 6.48 -18.77 -2.61
C LYS A 136 5.43 -19.63 -1.90
N ALA A 137 4.95 -19.21 -0.74
CA ALA A 137 3.88 -19.90 -0.02
C ALA A 137 2.56 -19.91 -0.82
N ALA A 138 2.22 -18.80 -1.50
CA ALA A 138 1.06 -18.73 -2.38
C ALA A 138 1.18 -19.70 -3.56
N LEU A 139 2.37 -19.83 -4.17
CA LEU A 139 2.63 -20.76 -5.28
C LEU A 139 2.56 -22.25 -4.86
N VAL A 140 2.75 -22.56 -3.58
CA VAL A 140 2.49 -23.93 -3.08
C VAL A 140 1.00 -24.27 -3.21
N LYS A 141 0.12 -23.28 -3.07
CA LYS A 141 -1.33 -23.48 -3.19
C LYS A 141 -1.81 -23.39 -4.64
N LYS A 142 -1.27 -22.47 -5.42
CA LYS A 142 -1.59 -22.24 -6.85
C LYS A 142 -0.29 -22.05 -7.64
N PRO A 143 0.32 -23.12 -8.16
CA PRO A 143 1.66 -23.07 -8.77
C PRO A 143 1.80 -22.18 -10.01
N ASP A 144 0.71 -22.00 -10.74
CA ASP A 144 0.70 -21.26 -12.01
C ASP A 144 -0.10 -19.95 -11.94
N ASP A 145 -0.33 -19.43 -10.72
CA ASP A 145 -1.03 -18.13 -10.58
C ASP A 145 -0.14 -17.01 -11.11
N VAL A 146 -0.60 -16.41 -12.21
CA VAL A 146 0.13 -15.38 -12.96
C VAL A 146 0.44 -14.17 -12.11
N ARG A 147 -0.50 -13.70 -11.29
CA ARG A 147 -0.31 -12.52 -10.42
C ARG A 147 0.80 -12.77 -9.39
N VAL A 148 0.83 -13.99 -8.83
CA VAL A 148 1.82 -14.37 -7.82
C VAL A 148 3.19 -14.57 -8.47
N LEU A 149 3.25 -15.18 -9.65
CA LEU A 149 4.49 -15.33 -10.42
C LEU A 149 5.06 -13.97 -10.81
N ASP A 150 4.21 -13.04 -11.21
CA ASP A 150 4.58 -11.66 -11.55
C ASP A 150 5.17 -10.94 -10.32
N GLY A 151 4.43 -10.89 -9.20
CA GLY A 151 4.91 -10.28 -7.97
C GLY A 151 6.20 -10.92 -7.43
N LEU A 152 6.36 -12.24 -7.55
CA LEU A 152 7.58 -12.94 -7.17
C LEU A 152 8.75 -12.56 -8.07
N CYS A 153 8.54 -12.54 -9.39
CA CYS A 153 9.56 -12.16 -10.37
C CYS A 153 10.03 -10.72 -10.10
N PHE A 154 9.10 -9.78 -9.97
CA PHE A 154 9.41 -8.39 -9.61
C PHE A 154 10.21 -8.30 -8.31
N THR A 155 9.76 -8.99 -7.26
CA THR A 155 10.45 -8.99 -5.95
C THR A 155 11.89 -9.49 -6.07
N GLN A 156 12.14 -10.56 -6.83
CA GLN A 156 13.47 -11.13 -7.03
C GLN A 156 14.37 -10.24 -7.87
N LEU A 157 13.82 -9.55 -8.88
CA LEU A 157 14.54 -8.52 -9.65
C LEU A 157 14.95 -7.35 -8.76
N GLN A 158 14.05 -6.85 -7.90
CA GLN A 158 14.36 -5.78 -6.95
C GLN A 158 15.44 -6.19 -5.94
N LYS A 159 15.49 -7.46 -5.55
CA LYS A 159 16.56 -8.01 -4.69
C LYS A 159 17.89 -8.20 -5.42
N GLY A 160 17.90 -8.13 -6.76
CA GLY A 160 19.06 -8.44 -7.58
C GLY A 160 19.37 -9.94 -7.67
N ASP A 161 18.45 -10.81 -7.29
CA ASP A 161 18.61 -12.27 -7.42
C ASP A 161 18.30 -12.71 -8.86
N ALA A 162 19.30 -12.52 -9.74
CA ALA A 162 19.17 -12.79 -11.16
C ALA A 162 18.78 -14.24 -11.46
N LYS A 163 19.29 -15.21 -10.68
CA LYS A 163 19.00 -16.63 -10.92
C LYS A 163 17.55 -16.97 -10.57
N ALA A 164 17.10 -16.57 -9.37
CA ALA A 164 15.73 -16.82 -8.97
C ALA A 164 14.72 -16.09 -9.88
N ALA A 165 15.03 -14.84 -10.25
CA ALA A 165 14.20 -14.05 -11.16
C ALA A 165 14.08 -14.72 -12.55
N GLU A 166 15.16 -15.27 -13.09
CA GLU A 166 15.13 -15.99 -14.38
C GLU A 166 14.23 -17.23 -14.31
N ASP A 167 14.37 -18.03 -13.25
CA ASP A 167 13.55 -19.22 -13.05
C ASP A 167 12.06 -18.88 -12.94
N THR A 168 11.73 -17.80 -12.20
CA THR A 168 10.34 -17.34 -12.06
C THR A 168 9.80 -16.73 -13.33
N LEU A 169 10.60 -15.93 -14.04
CA LEU A 169 10.24 -15.33 -15.33
C LEU A 169 9.91 -16.39 -16.39
N ASN A 170 10.66 -17.49 -16.42
CA ASN A 170 10.39 -18.61 -17.32
C ASN A 170 9.05 -19.30 -17.00
N LYS A 171 8.71 -19.42 -15.70
CA LYS A 171 7.40 -19.94 -15.28
C LYS A 171 6.28 -18.99 -15.67
N LEU A 172 6.45 -17.68 -15.43
CA LEU A 172 5.49 -16.64 -15.81
C LEU A 172 5.23 -16.65 -17.32
N ALA A 173 6.28 -16.68 -18.12
CA ALA A 173 6.17 -16.72 -19.58
C ALA A 173 5.49 -18.00 -20.10
N LYS A 174 5.58 -19.10 -19.35
CA LYS A 174 4.87 -20.35 -19.67
C LYS A 174 3.40 -20.29 -19.27
N ALA A 175 3.10 -19.70 -18.10
CA ALA A 175 1.74 -19.57 -17.58
C ALA A 175 0.92 -18.53 -18.36
N ASP A 176 1.55 -17.40 -18.71
CA ASP A 176 0.96 -16.34 -19.51
C ASP A 176 1.97 -15.76 -20.51
N PRO A 177 2.04 -16.32 -21.75
CA PRO A 177 2.93 -15.81 -22.78
C PRO A 177 2.61 -14.38 -23.24
N SER A 178 1.42 -13.88 -22.95
CA SER A 178 0.95 -12.54 -23.33
C SER A 178 1.11 -11.50 -22.21
N ASN A 179 1.65 -11.87 -21.07
CA ASN A 179 1.85 -10.96 -19.95
C ASN A 179 2.70 -9.75 -20.37
N GLN A 180 2.20 -8.57 -20.06
CA GLN A 180 2.77 -7.30 -20.53
C GLN A 180 4.12 -6.98 -19.88
N ASP A 181 4.39 -7.51 -18.68
CA ASP A 181 5.62 -7.25 -17.93
C ASP A 181 6.80 -8.11 -18.33
N LEU A 182 6.58 -9.17 -19.13
CA LEU A 182 7.64 -10.10 -19.54
C LEU A 182 8.85 -9.41 -20.19
N GLN A 183 8.61 -8.43 -21.08
CA GLN A 183 9.72 -7.74 -21.74
C GLN A 183 10.48 -6.86 -20.76
N HIS A 184 9.76 -6.13 -19.93
CA HIS A 184 10.36 -5.29 -18.89
C HIS A 184 11.21 -6.10 -17.91
N PHE A 185 10.72 -7.25 -17.45
CA PHE A 185 11.46 -8.15 -16.58
C PHE A 185 12.71 -8.74 -17.24
N ARG A 186 12.65 -9.08 -18.55
CA ARG A 186 13.85 -9.52 -19.31
C ARG A 186 14.91 -8.44 -19.36
N ASP A 187 14.51 -7.21 -19.59
CA ASP A 187 15.44 -6.08 -19.69
C ASP A 187 16.10 -5.78 -18.31
N GLN A 188 15.33 -5.80 -17.25
CA GLN A 188 15.86 -5.66 -15.89
C GLN A 188 16.83 -6.79 -15.52
N LEU A 189 16.46 -8.03 -15.85
CA LEU A 189 17.30 -9.19 -15.60
C LEU A 189 18.65 -9.10 -16.36
N ALA A 190 18.61 -8.63 -17.61
CA ALA A 190 19.83 -8.40 -18.40
C ALA A 190 20.73 -7.33 -17.77
N GLN A 191 20.15 -6.25 -17.24
CA GLN A 191 20.89 -5.20 -16.50
C GLN A 191 21.57 -5.76 -15.26
N ILE A 192 20.85 -6.54 -14.45
CA ILE A 192 21.41 -7.17 -13.24
C ILE A 192 22.58 -8.10 -13.61
N LYS A 193 22.41 -8.95 -14.64
CA LYS A 193 23.45 -9.89 -15.10
C LYS A 193 24.70 -9.20 -15.64
N THR A 194 24.56 -8.01 -16.23
CA THR A 194 25.71 -7.25 -16.78
C THR A 194 26.35 -6.31 -15.77
N GLY A 195 25.81 -6.19 -14.55
CA GLY A 195 26.29 -5.26 -13.52
C GLY A 195 26.14 -3.78 -13.90
N LYS A 196 25.32 -3.47 -14.92
CA LYS A 196 25.00 -2.09 -15.30
C LYS A 196 23.86 -1.60 -14.42
N LYS A 197 24.20 -0.68 -13.49
CA LYS A 197 23.22 0.11 -12.74
C LYS A 197 22.82 1.33 -13.55
#